data_56bab4107d002d663ec04c18a93bf98b
#
_entry.id   56bab4107d002d663ec04c18a93bf98b
#
_cell.length_a   1.000
_cell.length_b   1.000
_cell.length_c   1.000
_cell.angle_alpha   90.00
_cell.angle_beta   90.00
_cell.angle_gamma   90.00
#
_symmetry.space_group_name_H-M   'P 1'
#
loop_
_entity.id
_entity.type
_entity.pdbx_description
1 polymer ?
#
loop_
_entity_poly.entity_id
_entity_poly.type
_entity_poly.pdbx_seq_one_letter_code
_entity_poly.pdbx_strand_id
1 'polypeptide(L)'
;MSYIGRVPTAVPLAVSDIPDLPTSKITSGTFADARIAASNVSQYATDFDDNKLVNDISTLALRQASNENKEAYNTNSMYIDVFQDDTGIATETNTDRNVSNEYVSSVIFSSYQAIDFFNPTQAGGGTTNYQYYAQGLAGDLVQNTFTDILNNTSGTGYRVRYLDDTLAIDNNNYIDYSPNATGENIGVILDFKEVKDFGNKLHLGKHNTWGDISQYRVSYSNDNSSYTNIDFSSASQDGATRTGNSSYGNSGGFSSGTSAGIINMSTMSTSGNHTNTFTVQGFSPFSARYLRLGVIALHSGRPNDNAGIASFQPFIPNYTTNATGNFTSNNITSSSSISSMGAIITYQDHKGTNALNTDIVLQLSADGGSNFTTATLTALPDFSTGIKMAKVNDLSVTAGTSLKYKLSFANQSASKEARIRGVSLQY
;
A
#
# COMPACT_ATOMS: atom_id res chain seq x y z
N MET A 1 -57.56 -48.37 77.62
CA MET A 1 -58.38 -47.36 76.96
C MET A 1 -57.79 -47.20 75.52
N SER A 2 -58.54 -47.61 74.53
CA SER A 2 -58.13 -47.52 73.14
C SER A 2 -58.46 -46.10 72.63
N TYR A 3 -57.44 -45.39 72.19
CA TYR A 3 -57.60 -44.06 71.65
C TYR A 3 -58.20 -44.22 70.20
N ILE A 4 -59.48 -43.82 70.10
CA ILE A 4 -60.13 -43.79 68.77
C ILE A 4 -59.89 -42.37 68.15
N GLY A 5 -58.73 -42.17 67.60
CA GLY A 5 -58.44 -41.00 66.84
C GLY A 5 -58.85 -41.25 65.41
N ARG A 6 -59.66 -40.37 64.85
CA ARG A 6 -59.91 -40.31 63.36
C ARG A 6 -58.58 -40.06 62.68
N VAL A 7 -58.29 -40.90 61.73
CA VAL A 7 -57.16 -40.59 60.82
C VAL A 7 -57.46 -39.28 60.15
N PRO A 8 -56.61 -38.26 60.21
CA PRO A 8 -56.87 -36.99 59.53
C PRO A 8 -57.02 -37.26 58.00
N THR A 9 -58.12 -36.89 57.48
CA THR A 9 -58.27 -36.89 56.01
C THR A 9 -57.25 -35.91 55.46
N ALA A 10 -56.34 -36.37 54.59
CA ALA A 10 -55.42 -35.48 53.91
C ALA A 10 -56.23 -34.50 53.11
N VAL A 11 -56.27 -33.27 53.54
CA VAL A 11 -56.82 -32.13 52.79
C VAL A 11 -55.84 -31.82 51.70
N PRO A 12 -56.20 -31.89 50.39
CA PRO A 12 -55.29 -31.43 49.35
C PRO A 12 -55.01 -29.97 49.57
N LEU A 13 -53.75 -29.65 49.84
CA LEU A 13 -53.32 -28.24 49.94
C LEU A 13 -53.44 -27.57 48.58
N ALA A 14 -54.21 -26.47 48.50
CA ALA A 14 -54.22 -25.58 47.38
C ALA A 14 -52.91 -24.78 47.34
N VAL A 15 -52.50 -24.27 46.15
CA VAL A 15 -51.29 -23.44 46.03
C VAL A 15 -51.33 -22.21 46.97
N SER A 16 -52.55 -21.70 47.26
CA SER A 16 -52.80 -20.58 48.19
C SER A 16 -52.55 -20.92 49.65
N ASP A 17 -52.49 -22.25 50.00
CA ASP A 17 -52.27 -22.71 51.38
C ASP A 17 -50.77 -22.87 51.71
N ILE A 18 -49.92 -22.66 50.69
CA ILE A 18 -48.46 -22.73 50.85
C ILE A 18 -47.95 -21.30 51.02
N PRO A 19 -47.47 -20.93 52.22
CA PRO A 19 -46.91 -19.60 52.40
C PRO A 19 -45.69 -19.37 51.47
N ASP A 20 -45.52 -18.16 50.99
CA ASP A 20 -44.31 -17.77 50.27
C ASP A 20 -43.08 -18.09 51.16
N LEU A 21 -42.25 -18.97 50.67
CA LEU A 21 -40.98 -19.36 51.34
C LEU A 21 -39.93 -18.31 51.01
N PRO A 22 -39.39 -17.59 51.99
CA PRO A 22 -38.25 -16.73 51.75
C PRO A 22 -37.09 -17.52 51.14
N THR A 23 -36.39 -16.99 50.18
CA THR A 23 -35.24 -17.63 49.51
C THR A 23 -34.16 -18.09 50.47
N SER A 24 -34.02 -17.47 51.65
CA SER A 24 -33.14 -17.88 52.74
C SER A 24 -33.49 -19.24 53.38
N LYS A 25 -34.67 -19.80 53.12
CA LYS A 25 -35.10 -21.11 53.58
C LYS A 25 -34.84 -22.24 52.57
N ILE A 26 -34.41 -21.91 51.36
CA ILE A 26 -34.09 -22.89 50.32
C ILE A 26 -32.58 -23.13 50.39
N THR A 27 -32.19 -24.09 51.21
CA THR A 27 -30.74 -24.36 51.51
C THR A 27 -30.18 -25.48 50.64
N SER A 28 -31.00 -26.25 49.96
CA SER A 28 -30.58 -27.33 49.05
C SER A 28 -31.70 -27.77 48.14
N GLY A 29 -31.38 -28.28 46.96
CA GLY A 29 -32.30 -28.83 45.96
C GLY A 29 -32.08 -28.20 44.57
N THR A 30 -32.54 -28.93 43.54
CA THR A 30 -32.59 -28.45 42.16
C THR A 30 -34.02 -28.07 41.79
N PHE A 31 -34.22 -26.89 41.24
CA PHE A 31 -35.48 -26.51 40.60
C PHE A 31 -35.53 -27.08 39.20
N ALA A 32 -36.67 -27.67 38.80
CA ALA A 32 -36.87 -28.03 37.41
C ALA A 32 -36.94 -26.74 36.55
N ASP A 33 -36.30 -26.77 35.37
CA ASP A 33 -36.19 -25.62 34.45
C ASP A 33 -37.52 -24.92 34.19
N ALA A 34 -38.64 -25.70 34.12
CA ALA A 34 -39.99 -25.16 33.94
C ALA A 34 -40.49 -24.28 35.11
N ARG A 35 -39.81 -24.27 36.25
CA ARG A 35 -40.18 -23.47 37.43
C ARG A 35 -39.36 -22.20 37.62
N ILE A 36 -38.34 -22.02 36.78
CA ILE A 36 -37.53 -20.83 36.76
C ILE A 36 -37.91 -20.05 35.51
N ALA A 37 -38.72 -19.01 35.67
CA ALA A 37 -39.05 -18.14 34.53
C ALA A 37 -37.78 -17.48 34.02
N ALA A 38 -37.61 -17.39 32.68
CA ALA A 38 -36.47 -16.73 32.05
C ALA A 38 -36.26 -15.32 32.59
N SER A 39 -37.34 -14.61 32.97
CA SER A 39 -37.29 -13.29 33.62
C SER A 39 -36.59 -13.30 34.99
N ASN A 40 -36.59 -14.43 35.71
CA ASN A 40 -35.98 -14.55 37.03
C ASN A 40 -34.50 -14.91 36.94
N VAL A 41 -34.05 -15.41 35.78
CA VAL A 41 -32.65 -15.70 35.49
C VAL A 41 -31.97 -14.52 34.80
N SER A 42 -32.75 -13.56 34.27
CA SER A 42 -32.26 -12.37 33.57
C SER A 42 -31.34 -11.50 34.44
N GLN A 43 -31.49 -11.57 35.78
CA GLN A 43 -30.64 -10.81 36.69
C GLN A 43 -29.16 -11.30 36.71
N TYR A 44 -28.92 -12.56 36.35
CA TYR A 44 -27.57 -13.10 36.13
C TYR A 44 -27.13 -13.00 34.68
N ALA A 45 -28.08 -12.96 33.75
CA ALA A 45 -27.81 -12.80 32.34
C ALA A 45 -27.56 -11.33 31.93
N THR A 46 -27.99 -10.34 32.71
CA THR A 46 -27.75 -8.92 32.43
C THR A 46 -26.28 -8.50 32.59
N ASP A 47 -25.48 -9.28 33.30
CA ASP A 47 -24.03 -9.01 33.43
C ASP A 47 -23.21 -9.75 32.37
N PHE A 48 -23.82 -10.68 31.59
CA PHE A 48 -23.16 -11.38 30.52
C PHE A 48 -23.47 -10.70 29.19
N ASP A 49 -22.53 -9.89 28.70
CA ASP A 49 -22.62 -9.22 27.41
C ASP A 49 -22.09 -10.15 26.32
N ASP A 50 -22.99 -10.89 25.68
CA ASP A 50 -22.70 -11.78 24.56
C ASP A 50 -21.96 -11.03 23.43
N ASN A 51 -22.40 -9.80 23.15
CA ASN A 51 -21.78 -8.96 22.13
C ASN A 51 -20.37 -8.56 22.52
N LYS A 52 -20.10 -8.32 23.80
CA LYS A 52 -18.75 -8.05 24.26
C LYS A 52 -17.84 -9.26 24.03
N LEU A 53 -18.30 -10.47 24.38
CA LEU A 53 -17.52 -11.69 24.16
C LEU A 53 -17.22 -11.90 22.67
N VAL A 54 -18.24 -11.77 21.82
CA VAL A 54 -18.07 -11.88 20.36
C VAL A 54 -17.09 -10.86 19.82
N ASN A 55 -17.17 -9.61 20.27
CA ASN A 55 -16.25 -8.55 19.87
C ASN A 55 -14.81 -8.81 20.35
N ASP A 56 -14.65 -9.32 21.58
CA ASP A 56 -13.32 -9.65 22.12
C ASP A 56 -12.69 -10.81 21.32
N ILE A 57 -13.44 -11.85 21.00
CA ILE A 57 -12.99 -12.98 20.15
C ILE A 57 -12.64 -12.49 18.75
N SER A 58 -13.48 -11.66 18.13
CA SER A 58 -13.22 -11.11 16.79
C SER A 58 -11.99 -10.22 16.77
N THR A 59 -11.79 -9.41 17.81
CA THR A 59 -10.60 -8.56 17.94
C THR A 59 -9.34 -9.43 18.09
N LEU A 60 -9.40 -10.51 18.90
CA LEU A 60 -8.29 -11.45 19.05
C LEU A 60 -7.97 -12.15 17.73
N ALA A 61 -9.00 -12.57 16.99
CA ALA A 61 -8.84 -13.21 15.71
C ALA A 61 -8.23 -12.27 14.63
N LEU A 62 -8.64 -10.99 14.60
CA LEU A 62 -8.00 -9.96 13.76
C LEU A 62 -6.52 -9.77 14.13
N ARG A 63 -6.19 -9.73 15.41
CA ARG A 63 -4.78 -9.62 15.86
C ARG A 63 -3.97 -10.84 15.44
N GLN A 64 -4.56 -12.03 15.56
CA GLN A 64 -3.91 -13.27 15.16
C GLN A 64 -3.67 -13.32 13.64
N ALA A 65 -4.67 -12.99 12.84
CA ALA A 65 -4.56 -12.93 11.38
C ALA A 65 -3.46 -11.94 10.94
N SER A 66 -3.43 -10.73 11.52
CA SER A 66 -2.41 -9.73 11.24
C SER A 66 -1.01 -10.19 11.62
N ASN A 67 -0.85 -10.89 12.77
CA ASN A 67 0.45 -11.38 13.23
C ASN A 67 0.96 -12.57 12.41
N GLU A 68 0.08 -13.39 11.88
CA GLU A 68 0.44 -14.58 11.10
C GLU A 68 0.60 -14.33 9.62
N ASN A 69 0.37 -13.10 9.15
CA ASN A 69 0.28 -12.78 7.73
C ASN A 69 -0.68 -13.73 7.01
N LYS A 70 -1.90 -13.82 7.52
CA LYS A 70 -2.93 -14.69 6.95
C LYS A 70 -3.82 -13.93 5.98
N GLU A 71 -4.15 -14.64 4.92
CA GLU A 71 -5.20 -14.31 3.97
C GLU A 71 -6.58 -14.27 4.63
N ALA A 72 -7.60 -13.94 3.85
CA ALA A 72 -8.98 -14.10 4.30
C ALA A 72 -9.29 -15.56 4.65
N TYR A 73 -9.93 -15.79 5.79
CA TYR A 73 -10.38 -17.11 6.17
C TYR A 73 -11.80 -17.11 6.75
N ASN A 74 -12.49 -18.21 6.60
CA ASN A 74 -13.85 -18.45 7.05
C ASN A 74 -13.90 -19.60 8.05
N THR A 75 -14.61 -19.40 9.15
CA THR A 75 -15.03 -20.43 10.10
C THR A 75 -16.55 -20.48 10.16
N ASN A 76 -17.16 -21.44 10.87
CA ASN A 76 -18.63 -21.64 10.86
C ASN A 76 -19.47 -20.44 11.33
N SER A 77 -18.87 -19.45 11.97
CA SER A 77 -19.59 -18.28 12.50
C SER A 77 -18.78 -16.98 12.41
N MET A 78 -17.63 -17.02 11.77
CA MET A 78 -16.73 -15.87 11.67
C MET A 78 -15.98 -15.90 10.34
N TYR A 79 -15.86 -14.74 9.71
CA TYR A 79 -14.99 -14.50 8.56
C TYR A 79 -14.05 -13.35 8.89
N ILE A 80 -12.78 -13.47 8.49
CA ILE A 80 -11.76 -12.44 8.73
C ILE A 80 -10.99 -12.21 7.44
N ASP A 81 -10.75 -10.94 7.13
CA ASP A 81 -9.90 -10.49 6.03
C ASP A 81 -9.03 -9.32 6.54
N VAL A 82 -7.71 -9.42 6.36
CA VAL A 82 -6.73 -8.39 6.72
C VAL A 82 -5.95 -7.87 5.50
N PHE A 83 -6.43 -8.14 4.31
CA PHE A 83 -5.97 -7.60 3.01
C PHE A 83 -4.50 -7.88 2.68
N GLN A 84 -3.99 -9.04 3.08
CA GLN A 84 -2.61 -9.46 2.82
C GLN A 84 -2.42 -10.06 1.42
N ASP A 85 -3.50 -10.37 0.74
CA ASP A 85 -3.52 -10.84 -0.63
C ASP A 85 -4.76 -10.38 -1.41
N ASP A 86 -4.98 -10.99 -2.57
CA ASP A 86 -6.07 -10.66 -3.49
C ASP A 86 -7.35 -11.50 -3.30
N THR A 87 -7.46 -12.34 -2.28
CA THR A 87 -8.52 -13.36 -2.21
C THR A 87 -9.82 -12.89 -1.61
N GLY A 88 -9.85 -11.98 -0.67
CA GLY A 88 -11.05 -11.58 0.10
C GLY A 88 -12.04 -10.68 -0.64
N ILE A 89 -11.59 -9.93 -1.64
CA ILE A 89 -12.36 -8.89 -2.33
C ILE A 89 -12.78 -9.35 -3.73
N ALA A 90 -14.06 -9.17 -4.05
CA ALA A 90 -14.64 -9.50 -5.36
C ALA A 90 -14.63 -8.31 -6.34
N THR A 91 -14.94 -7.13 -5.85
CA THR A 91 -15.05 -5.92 -6.69
C THR A 91 -14.51 -4.69 -5.98
N GLU A 92 -13.86 -3.85 -6.76
CA GLU A 92 -13.36 -2.56 -6.34
C GLU A 92 -13.84 -1.47 -7.32
N THR A 93 -14.26 -0.34 -6.80
CA THR A 93 -14.66 0.82 -7.60
C THR A 93 -14.04 2.06 -6.97
N ASN A 94 -13.13 2.71 -7.68
CA ASN A 94 -12.37 3.85 -7.18
C ASN A 94 -11.67 3.57 -5.83
N THR A 95 -11.28 2.33 -5.63
CA THR A 95 -10.48 1.86 -4.50
C THR A 95 -9.36 1.00 -5.02
N ASP A 96 -8.30 0.90 -4.24
CA ASP A 96 -7.18 0.00 -4.51
C ASP A 96 -6.72 -0.64 -3.21
N ARG A 97 -6.33 -1.90 -3.32
CA ARG A 97 -5.78 -2.68 -2.24
C ARG A 97 -4.26 -2.61 -2.28
N ASN A 98 -3.69 -2.14 -1.20
CA ASN A 98 -2.25 -2.16 -0.99
C ASN A 98 -1.87 -3.39 -0.16
N VAL A 99 -1.58 -4.50 -0.84
CA VAL A 99 -1.22 -5.78 -0.21
C VAL A 99 0.04 -5.64 0.64
N SER A 100 1.05 -4.93 0.17
CA SER A 100 2.33 -4.77 0.89
C SER A 100 2.19 -4.01 2.22
N ASN A 101 1.17 -3.17 2.34
CA ASN A 101 0.88 -2.40 3.54
C ASN A 101 -0.46 -2.78 4.17
N GLU A 102 -1.14 -3.81 3.67
CA GLU A 102 -2.33 -4.43 4.25
C GLU A 102 -3.47 -3.44 4.50
N TYR A 103 -3.93 -2.76 3.44
CA TYR A 103 -5.10 -1.88 3.54
C TYR A 103 -5.80 -1.70 2.19
N VAL A 104 -7.05 -1.24 2.27
CA VAL A 104 -7.82 -0.74 1.13
C VAL A 104 -8.12 0.74 1.35
N SER A 105 -7.98 1.56 0.31
CA SER A 105 -8.31 2.98 0.33
C SER A 105 -8.90 3.46 -1.00
N SER A 106 -9.39 4.69 -1.05
CA SER A 106 -9.84 5.35 -2.28
C SER A 106 -8.71 6.00 -3.08
N VAL A 107 -7.47 5.70 -2.75
CA VAL A 107 -6.27 6.14 -3.46
C VAL A 107 -5.86 5.04 -4.43
N ILE A 108 -5.91 5.34 -5.72
CA ILE A 108 -5.56 4.38 -6.77
C ILE A 108 -4.31 4.82 -7.51
N PHE A 109 -3.52 3.86 -7.92
CA PHE A 109 -2.42 4.14 -8.85
C PHE A 109 -2.98 4.65 -10.17
N SER A 110 -2.48 5.79 -10.65
CA SER A 110 -2.92 6.40 -11.91
C SER A 110 -1.90 6.26 -13.02
N SER A 111 -0.64 6.52 -12.72
CA SER A 111 0.45 6.50 -13.71
C SER A 111 1.81 6.54 -13.01
N TYR A 112 2.87 6.36 -13.78
CA TYR A 112 4.21 6.75 -13.36
C TYR A 112 4.53 8.15 -13.86
N GLN A 113 5.12 8.98 -13.01
CA GLN A 113 5.57 10.32 -13.31
C GLN A 113 7.09 10.39 -13.20
N ALA A 114 7.77 10.91 -14.22
CA ALA A 114 9.19 11.21 -14.12
C ALA A 114 9.43 12.26 -13.03
N ILE A 115 10.43 12.03 -12.18
CA ILE A 115 10.87 13.07 -11.25
C ILE A 115 11.66 14.08 -12.05
N ASP A 116 11.13 15.30 -12.08
CA ASP A 116 11.83 16.46 -12.62
C ASP A 116 12.70 17.08 -11.51
N PHE A 117 13.99 16.80 -11.56
CA PHE A 117 14.96 17.39 -10.62
C PHE A 117 15.09 18.90 -10.77
N PHE A 118 14.68 19.42 -11.90
CA PHE A 118 14.91 20.80 -12.31
C PHE A 118 13.65 21.67 -12.25
N ASN A 119 12.47 21.06 -12.04
CA ASN A 119 11.23 21.80 -11.89
C ASN A 119 10.77 21.84 -10.41
N PRO A 120 10.97 22.95 -9.70
CA PRO A 120 10.60 23.05 -8.29
C PRO A 120 9.10 22.99 -8.01
N THR A 121 8.26 23.09 -9.03
CA THR A 121 6.79 23.11 -8.89
C THR A 121 6.15 21.75 -9.09
N GLN A 122 6.88 20.75 -9.59
CA GLN A 122 6.35 19.42 -9.80
C GLN A 122 6.23 18.66 -8.46
N ALA A 123 5.10 18.00 -8.24
CA ALA A 123 4.91 17.15 -7.07
C ALA A 123 5.96 16.02 -7.05
N GLY A 124 6.84 16.03 -6.05
CA GLY A 124 7.97 15.11 -5.96
C GLY A 124 9.22 15.55 -6.72
N GLY A 125 9.16 16.63 -7.48
CA GLY A 125 10.27 17.26 -8.19
C GLY A 125 10.90 18.42 -7.44
N GLY A 126 12.04 18.82 -7.94
CA GLY A 126 12.99 19.80 -7.46
C GLY A 126 12.47 20.96 -6.68
N THR A 127 12.61 20.85 -5.43
CA THR A 127 12.81 22.02 -4.60
C THR A 127 14.30 22.11 -4.26
N THR A 128 14.72 23.19 -3.65
CA THR A 128 16.04 23.38 -3.04
C THR A 128 16.51 22.21 -2.13
N ASN A 129 15.73 21.13 -2.04
CA ASN A 129 15.96 19.99 -1.16
C ASN A 129 16.62 18.79 -1.86
N TYR A 130 16.58 18.68 -3.19
CA TYR A 130 17.28 17.59 -3.88
C TYR A 130 18.72 18.00 -4.17
N GLN A 131 19.63 17.05 -4.02
CA GLN A 131 21.03 17.22 -4.37
C GLN A 131 21.43 16.11 -5.33
N TYR A 132 22.29 16.44 -6.27
CA TYR A 132 22.99 15.43 -7.03
C TYR A 132 24.49 15.60 -6.78
N TYR A 133 25.18 14.50 -6.95
CA TYR A 133 26.63 14.45 -6.84
C TYR A 133 27.16 13.93 -8.16
N ALA A 134 27.96 14.73 -8.86
CA ALA A 134 28.78 14.22 -9.93
C ALA A 134 30.00 13.55 -9.29
N GLN A 135 30.21 12.26 -9.54
CA GLN A 135 31.41 11.56 -9.12
C GLN A 135 32.45 11.69 -10.23
N GLY A 136 33.50 12.42 -9.97
CA GLY A 136 34.63 12.58 -10.89
C GLY A 136 35.78 11.68 -10.52
N LEU A 137 36.79 11.67 -11.39
CA LEU A 137 38.11 11.08 -11.13
C LEU A 137 38.72 11.69 -9.87
N ALA A 138 39.33 10.86 -9.04
CA ALA A 138 40.14 11.25 -7.90
C ALA A 138 39.39 11.83 -6.67
N GLY A 139 38.33 11.20 -6.23
CA GLY A 139 37.85 11.36 -4.84
C GLY A 139 37.08 12.62 -4.52
N ASP A 140 36.84 13.49 -5.48
CA ASP A 140 36.05 14.68 -5.27
C ASP A 140 34.58 14.44 -5.54
N LEU A 141 33.83 14.25 -4.46
CA LEU A 141 32.37 14.42 -4.47
C LEU A 141 32.11 15.92 -4.61
N VAL A 142 31.82 16.40 -5.81
CA VAL A 142 31.34 17.76 -5.99
C VAL A 142 29.88 17.79 -5.60
N GLN A 143 29.61 18.23 -4.41
CA GLN A 143 28.26 18.53 -3.96
C GLN A 143 27.82 19.84 -4.60
N ASN A 144 27.06 19.76 -5.67
CA ASN A 144 26.49 20.96 -6.29
C ASN A 144 25.03 21.08 -5.89
N THR A 145 24.67 22.27 -5.45
CA THR A 145 23.27 22.67 -5.38
C THR A 145 22.79 22.94 -6.80
N PHE A 146 21.47 22.82 -7.03
CA PHE A 146 20.85 23.04 -8.33
C PHE A 146 21.32 24.32 -9.06
N THR A 147 21.61 25.39 -8.32
CA THR A 147 22.12 26.66 -8.85
C THR A 147 23.50 26.55 -9.45
N ASP A 148 24.32 25.61 -9.02
CA ASP A 148 25.72 25.49 -9.47
C ASP A 148 25.82 24.75 -10.81
N ILE A 149 24.81 23.94 -11.19
CA ILE A 149 24.69 23.34 -12.53
C ILE A 149 24.50 24.43 -13.59
N LEU A 150 23.73 25.44 -13.26
CA LEU A 150 23.45 26.56 -14.18
C LEU A 150 24.64 27.48 -14.39
N ASN A 151 25.62 27.45 -13.49
CA ASN A 151 26.76 28.36 -13.49
C ASN A 151 28.06 27.77 -14.04
N ASN A 152 28.00 27.01 -15.13
CA ASN A 152 29.11 26.62 -15.99
C ASN A 152 30.49 27.18 -15.62
N THR A 153 31.06 26.74 -14.52
CA THR A 153 32.45 27.03 -14.24
C THR A 153 33.31 25.94 -14.88
N SER A 154 34.04 26.34 -15.89
CA SER A 154 35.00 25.49 -16.62
C SER A 154 36.12 25.07 -15.68
N GLY A 155 35.94 23.99 -14.96
CA GLY A 155 37.02 23.30 -14.24
C GLY A 155 37.57 22.17 -15.10
N THR A 156 38.83 21.95 -15.06
CA THR A 156 39.50 20.84 -15.74
C THR A 156 38.95 19.51 -15.26
N GLY A 157 38.21 18.81 -16.09
CA GLY A 157 37.84 17.43 -15.86
C GLY A 157 36.40 17.02 -16.11
N TYR A 158 35.43 17.91 -15.99
CA TYR A 158 34.04 17.63 -16.35
C TYR A 158 33.29 18.92 -16.67
N ARG A 159 32.40 18.83 -17.64
CA ARG A 159 31.48 19.90 -17.98
C ARG A 159 30.09 19.44 -17.64
N VAL A 160 29.43 20.14 -16.72
CA VAL A 160 28.00 19.95 -16.49
C VAL A 160 27.29 20.89 -17.45
N ARG A 161 26.70 20.32 -18.49
CA ARG A 161 25.73 21.02 -19.33
C ARG A 161 24.40 20.35 -19.09
N TYR A 162 23.44 21.10 -18.65
CA TYR A 162 22.07 20.76 -18.29
C TYR A 162 21.66 19.29 -18.55
N LEU A 163 21.27 18.60 -17.48
CA LEU A 163 20.36 17.47 -17.64
C LEU A 163 19.00 18.07 -17.99
N ASP A 164 18.59 17.95 -19.23
CA ASP A 164 17.29 18.45 -19.68
C ASP A 164 16.22 17.42 -19.36
N ASP A 165 15.27 17.81 -18.49
CA ASP A 165 14.19 16.95 -18.06
C ASP A 165 12.96 17.03 -18.92
N THR A 166 12.93 17.91 -19.90
CA THR A 166 11.70 18.14 -20.68
C THR A 166 11.46 17.09 -21.75
N LEU A 167 12.28 16.03 -21.85
CA LEU A 167 12.29 15.11 -22.99
C LEU A 167 12.62 15.80 -24.32
N ALA A 168 12.79 17.12 -24.31
CA ALA A 168 13.22 17.91 -25.44
C ALA A 168 14.73 18.09 -25.37
N ILE A 169 15.45 17.39 -26.22
CA ILE A 169 16.89 17.37 -26.19
C ILE A 169 17.44 18.52 -27.00
N ASP A 170 18.11 19.41 -26.32
CA ASP A 170 19.10 20.28 -26.94
C ASP A 170 20.44 19.53 -26.97
N ASN A 171 21.12 19.52 -28.13
CA ASN A 171 22.43 18.89 -28.32
C ASN A 171 23.55 19.43 -27.42
N ASN A 172 23.25 20.34 -26.51
CA ASN A 172 24.21 20.98 -25.64
C ASN A 172 24.08 20.59 -24.15
N ASN A 173 23.13 19.71 -23.80
CA ASN A 173 22.78 19.43 -22.42
C ASN A 173 23.22 18.02 -22.01
N TYR A 174 24.39 17.91 -21.37
CA TYR A 174 24.94 16.64 -20.89
C TYR A 174 25.99 16.85 -19.79
N ILE A 175 26.24 15.84 -18.99
CA ILE A 175 27.38 15.78 -18.11
C ILE A 175 28.52 15.09 -18.86
N ASP A 176 29.66 15.74 -18.94
CA ASP A 176 30.83 15.31 -19.68
C ASP A 176 31.94 14.88 -18.72
N TYR A 177 32.42 13.66 -18.86
CA TYR A 177 33.50 13.10 -18.03
C TYR A 177 34.75 12.88 -18.89
N SER A 178 35.85 13.53 -18.55
CA SER A 178 37.13 13.46 -19.29
C SER A 178 38.21 12.72 -18.50
N PRO A 179 39.19 12.09 -19.18
CA PRO A 179 39.09 11.30 -20.41
C PRO A 179 38.95 9.81 -20.12
N ASN A 180 38.19 9.08 -20.93
CA ASN A 180 38.07 7.61 -20.90
C ASN A 180 37.76 6.96 -19.54
N ALA A 181 37.20 7.72 -18.63
CA ALA A 181 36.92 7.22 -17.30
C ALA A 181 35.68 6.34 -17.31
N THR A 182 35.87 5.10 -16.89
CA THR A 182 34.79 4.13 -16.68
C THR A 182 34.86 3.58 -15.27
N GLY A 183 33.73 3.24 -14.70
CA GLY A 183 33.62 2.62 -13.39
C GLY A 183 32.36 3.04 -12.64
N GLU A 184 32.06 2.33 -11.56
CA GLU A 184 30.86 2.60 -10.75
C GLU A 184 30.86 4.00 -10.10
N ASN A 185 32.02 4.59 -9.95
CA ASN A 185 32.24 5.89 -9.33
C ASN A 185 32.30 7.04 -10.35
N ILE A 186 31.99 6.77 -11.61
CA ILE A 186 31.93 7.78 -12.66
C ILE A 186 30.50 7.91 -13.10
N GLY A 187 29.86 8.99 -12.70
CA GLY A 187 28.43 9.14 -12.98
C GLY A 187 27.74 10.14 -12.08
N VAL A 188 26.51 9.88 -11.75
CA VAL A 188 25.63 10.78 -10.99
C VAL A 188 25.01 10.01 -9.82
N ILE A 189 25.01 10.67 -8.64
CA ILE A 189 24.20 10.24 -7.51
C ILE A 189 23.12 11.30 -7.28
N LEU A 190 21.88 10.87 -7.23
CA LEU A 190 20.73 11.69 -6.88
C LEU A 190 20.39 11.45 -5.41
N ASP A 191 20.32 12.51 -4.59
CA ASP A 191 19.89 12.48 -3.19
C ASP A 191 18.50 13.12 -3.08
N PHE A 192 17.49 12.31 -2.80
CA PHE A 192 16.09 12.73 -2.65
C PHE A 192 15.78 13.31 -1.26
N LYS A 193 16.77 13.37 -0.37
CA LYS A 193 16.67 13.82 1.04
C LYS A 193 15.77 12.98 1.93
N GLU A 194 14.93 12.17 1.36
CA GLU A 194 14.07 11.21 2.04
C GLU A 194 13.94 9.94 1.18
N VAL A 195 13.48 8.86 1.76
CA VAL A 195 13.18 7.63 1.02
C VAL A 195 11.96 7.88 0.14
N LYS A 196 12.10 7.60 -1.15
CA LYS A 196 11.04 7.67 -2.16
C LYS A 196 10.75 6.28 -2.68
N ASP A 197 9.48 6.04 -3.00
CA ASP A 197 9.06 4.85 -3.74
C ASP A 197 9.20 5.13 -5.23
N PHE A 198 9.99 4.31 -5.90
CA PHE A 198 10.22 4.40 -7.34
C PHE A 198 9.41 3.33 -8.07
N GLY A 199 8.92 3.68 -9.24
CA GLY A 199 8.26 2.75 -10.14
C GLY A 199 9.24 1.85 -10.89
N ASN A 200 8.73 1.24 -11.93
CA ASN A 200 9.47 0.28 -12.77
C ASN A 200 10.02 0.93 -14.04
N LYS A 201 10.25 2.25 -14.04
CA LYS A 201 10.72 3.02 -15.22
C LYS A 201 11.87 3.95 -14.86
N LEU A 202 12.83 4.03 -15.78
CA LEU A 202 13.95 4.99 -15.78
C LEU A 202 14.10 5.61 -17.16
N HIS A 203 14.16 6.92 -17.25
CA HIS A 203 14.54 7.63 -18.47
C HIS A 203 16.03 7.92 -18.44
N LEU A 204 16.73 7.51 -19.48
CA LEU A 204 18.19 7.59 -19.60
C LEU A 204 18.57 8.26 -20.90
N GLY A 205 19.68 9.00 -20.87
CA GLY A 205 20.22 9.63 -22.05
C GLY A 205 21.73 9.54 -22.10
N LYS A 206 22.27 9.44 -23.31
CA LYS A 206 23.69 9.50 -23.58
C LYS A 206 23.98 10.47 -24.72
N HIS A 207 25.18 11.05 -24.71
CA HIS A 207 25.68 11.95 -25.72
C HIS A 207 26.93 11.38 -26.38
N ASN A 208 27.10 11.55 -27.68
CA ASN A 208 28.18 10.94 -28.41
C ASN A 208 29.27 11.90 -28.90
N THR A 209 29.29 13.15 -28.45
CA THR A 209 30.28 14.14 -28.96
C THR A 209 31.70 13.64 -28.85
N TRP A 210 32.00 12.94 -27.75
CA TRP A 210 33.35 12.59 -27.37
C TRP A 210 33.48 11.11 -26.97
N GLY A 211 32.44 10.45 -26.49
CA GLY A 211 32.44 9.04 -26.13
C GLY A 211 31.05 8.46 -26.12
N ASP A 212 30.88 7.31 -26.74
CA ASP A 212 29.60 6.63 -26.80
C ASP A 212 29.51 5.59 -25.65
N ILE A 213 28.70 5.89 -24.66
CA ILE A 213 28.51 5.00 -23.51
C ILE A 213 27.84 3.70 -23.97
N SER A 214 28.45 2.57 -23.70
CA SER A 214 27.93 1.23 -24.01
C SER A 214 27.22 0.58 -22.82
N GLN A 215 27.60 0.94 -21.59
CA GLN A 215 27.03 0.36 -20.38
C GLN A 215 26.84 1.39 -19.28
N TYR A 216 25.64 1.44 -18.72
CA TYR A 216 25.39 2.04 -17.42
C TYR A 216 25.22 0.97 -16.36
N ARG A 217 25.55 1.32 -15.11
CA ARG A 217 25.07 0.62 -13.91
C ARG A 217 24.16 1.52 -13.12
N VAL A 218 22.98 1.00 -12.74
CA VAL A 218 22.07 1.70 -11.86
C VAL A 218 21.94 0.92 -10.54
N SER A 219 22.10 1.65 -9.45
CA SER A 219 22.00 1.10 -8.10
C SER A 219 21.39 2.12 -7.15
N TYR A 220 20.83 1.65 -6.05
CA TYR A 220 20.16 2.50 -5.07
C TYR A 220 20.65 2.24 -3.64
N SER A 221 20.47 3.21 -2.75
CA SER A 221 20.91 3.16 -1.37
C SER A 221 20.03 4.02 -0.47
N ASN A 222 20.03 3.73 0.83
CA ASN A 222 19.42 4.58 1.86
C ASN A 222 20.45 5.32 2.71
N ASP A 223 21.74 4.96 2.65
CA ASP A 223 22.82 5.49 3.47
C ASP A 223 23.98 6.13 2.67
N ASN A 224 23.89 6.13 1.34
CA ASN A 224 24.94 6.58 0.41
C ASN A 224 26.27 5.80 0.53
N SER A 225 26.26 4.64 1.13
CA SER A 225 27.48 3.81 1.32
C SER A 225 27.29 2.40 0.78
N SER A 226 26.17 1.78 1.10
CA SER A 226 25.82 0.42 0.68
C SER A 226 24.81 0.49 -0.46
N TYR A 227 25.23 0.10 -1.66
CA TYR A 227 24.38 0.17 -2.86
C TYR A 227 23.89 -1.20 -3.31
N THR A 228 22.59 -1.29 -3.56
CA THR A 228 21.94 -2.46 -4.17
C THR A 228 21.72 -2.21 -5.65
N ASN A 229 22.11 -3.18 -6.49
CA ASN A 229 21.89 -3.10 -7.93
C ASN A 229 20.43 -3.37 -8.29
N ILE A 230 19.89 -2.63 -9.26
CA ILE A 230 18.57 -2.89 -9.81
C ILE A 230 18.68 -4.07 -10.78
N ASP A 231 17.77 -5.05 -10.67
CA ASP A 231 17.73 -6.15 -11.64
C ASP A 231 17.02 -5.71 -12.93
N PHE A 232 17.77 -5.61 -14.01
CA PHE A 232 17.29 -5.28 -15.35
C PHE A 232 17.17 -6.49 -16.28
N SER A 233 17.31 -7.73 -15.79
CA SER A 233 17.28 -8.93 -16.63
C SER A 233 15.96 -9.12 -17.39
N SER A 234 14.85 -8.64 -16.83
CA SER A 234 13.51 -8.65 -17.46
C SER A 234 13.14 -7.32 -18.11
N ALA A 235 14.05 -6.34 -18.11
CA ALA A 235 13.74 -5.01 -18.60
C ALA A 235 13.66 -4.93 -20.13
N SER A 236 12.88 -3.97 -20.60
CA SER A 236 12.71 -3.64 -22.02
C SER A 236 12.72 -2.13 -22.21
N GLN A 237 12.90 -1.69 -23.47
CA GLN A 237 12.72 -0.28 -23.80
C GLN A 237 11.23 0.04 -23.96
N ASP A 238 10.77 1.11 -23.32
CA ASP A 238 9.42 1.63 -23.49
C ASP A 238 9.36 2.53 -24.71
N GLY A 239 8.88 1.98 -25.81
CA GLY A 239 8.72 2.69 -27.06
C GLY A 239 10.05 3.11 -27.72
N ALA A 240 9.96 3.70 -28.89
CA ALA A 240 11.09 4.29 -29.60
C ALA A 240 11.14 5.80 -29.34
N THR A 241 11.43 6.22 -28.13
CA THR A 241 11.60 7.64 -27.88
C THR A 241 12.99 8.07 -28.31
N ARG A 242 13.03 8.73 -29.44
CA ARG A 242 14.14 9.57 -29.83
C ARG A 242 13.72 11.00 -29.77
N THR A 243 14.51 11.74 -29.11
CA THR A 243 14.55 13.18 -29.27
C THR A 243 16.01 13.51 -29.55
N GLY A 244 16.33 13.71 -30.76
CA GLY A 244 17.64 14.10 -31.26
C GLY A 244 17.55 14.16 -32.77
N ASN A 245 18.37 14.93 -33.41
CA ASN A 245 18.37 15.21 -34.82
C ASN A 245 17.93 14.00 -35.68
N SER A 246 16.81 14.14 -36.37
CA SER A 246 16.04 13.10 -37.08
C SER A 246 16.80 12.33 -38.18
N SER A 247 18.07 12.68 -38.42
CA SER A 247 18.88 12.12 -39.49
C SER A 247 19.57 10.79 -39.18
N TYR A 248 19.53 10.29 -37.93
CA TYR A 248 20.44 9.22 -37.48
C TYR A 248 19.79 7.93 -36.97
N GLY A 249 18.61 7.58 -37.39
CA GLY A 249 18.00 6.27 -37.07
C GLY A 249 17.90 5.97 -35.55
N ASN A 250 17.33 4.82 -35.14
CA ASN A 250 17.10 4.41 -33.74
C ASN A 250 18.37 3.83 -33.05
N SER A 251 19.56 4.37 -33.31
CA SER A 251 20.80 3.89 -32.73
C SER A 251 21.01 4.44 -31.31
N GLY A 252 21.61 3.64 -30.42
CA GLY A 252 22.03 4.07 -29.10
C GLY A 252 21.03 3.84 -27.96
N GLY A 253 19.90 3.19 -28.22
CA GLY A 253 18.93 2.82 -27.19
C GLY A 253 19.30 1.57 -26.41
N PHE A 254 18.40 1.16 -25.52
CA PHE A 254 18.51 -0.04 -24.69
C PHE A 254 18.67 -1.30 -25.59
N SER A 255 19.63 -2.15 -25.26
CA SER A 255 19.87 -3.42 -25.95
C SER A 255 19.53 -4.61 -25.03
N SER A 256 20.00 -4.61 -23.79
CA SER A 256 19.71 -5.65 -22.80
C SER A 256 20.02 -5.15 -21.40
N GLY A 257 19.50 -5.85 -20.39
CA GLY A 257 19.79 -5.62 -18.99
C GLY A 257 20.29 -6.86 -18.28
N THR A 258 20.87 -6.70 -17.10
CA THR A 258 21.35 -7.78 -16.24
C THR A 258 20.90 -7.60 -14.80
N SER A 259 20.93 -8.68 -14.02
CA SER A 259 20.65 -8.64 -12.58
C SER A 259 21.73 -7.90 -11.77
N ALA A 260 22.90 -7.65 -12.35
CA ALA A 260 23.97 -6.85 -11.73
C ALA A 260 23.79 -5.33 -11.91
N GLY A 261 22.60 -4.87 -12.28
CA GLY A 261 22.29 -3.45 -12.48
C GLY A 261 22.83 -2.86 -13.79
N ILE A 262 23.32 -3.68 -14.71
CA ILE A 262 23.87 -3.22 -15.98
C ILE A 262 22.77 -3.04 -17.01
N ILE A 263 22.78 -1.87 -17.66
CA ILE A 263 22.01 -1.55 -18.86
C ILE A 263 23.00 -1.47 -20.02
N ASN A 264 22.86 -2.38 -20.99
CA ASN A 264 23.61 -2.38 -22.24
C ASN A 264 22.89 -1.53 -23.28
N MET A 265 23.65 -0.76 -24.03
CA MET A 265 23.11 0.14 -25.04
C MET A 265 23.77 -0.11 -26.41
N SER A 266 22.98 0.10 -27.45
CA SER A 266 23.46 0.04 -28.82
C SER A 266 24.39 1.23 -29.13
N THR A 267 25.31 1.05 -30.10
CA THR A 267 26.20 2.11 -30.56
C THR A 267 25.41 3.25 -31.24
N MET A 268 25.78 4.48 -30.96
CA MET A 268 25.26 5.64 -31.69
C MET A 268 26.00 5.84 -33.02
N SER A 269 25.38 6.57 -33.95
CA SER A 269 26.01 6.94 -35.21
C SER A 269 27.33 7.70 -34.99
N THR A 270 28.29 7.51 -35.88
CA THR A 270 29.64 8.05 -35.78
C THR A 270 29.84 9.49 -36.24
N SER A 271 28.85 10.10 -36.86
CA SER A 271 28.97 11.44 -37.46
C SER A 271 28.13 12.47 -36.70
N GLY A 272 28.77 13.49 -36.15
CA GLY A 272 28.16 14.66 -35.53
C GLY A 272 27.89 14.51 -34.04
N ASN A 273 27.45 15.59 -33.40
CA ASN A 273 27.09 15.65 -31.98
C ASN A 273 25.64 15.20 -31.81
N HIS A 274 25.42 14.09 -31.18
CA HIS A 274 24.08 13.52 -31.01
C HIS A 274 23.81 13.17 -29.55
N THR A 275 22.60 13.48 -29.11
CA THR A 275 22.05 12.99 -27.86
C THR A 275 20.98 11.97 -28.17
N ASN A 276 20.97 10.89 -27.45
CA ASN A 276 19.93 9.87 -27.54
C ASN A 276 19.39 9.56 -26.16
N THR A 277 18.07 9.61 -26.01
CA THR A 277 17.38 9.24 -24.78
C THR A 277 16.42 8.09 -25.03
N PHE A 278 16.20 7.30 -23.98
CA PHE A 278 15.29 6.15 -24.02
C PHE A 278 14.76 5.88 -22.63
N THR A 279 13.62 5.24 -22.55
CA THR A 279 13.04 4.80 -21.27
C THR A 279 13.19 3.29 -21.13
N VAL A 280 13.74 2.83 -20.03
CA VAL A 280 13.81 1.43 -19.64
C VAL A 280 12.70 1.13 -18.65
N GLN A 281 11.98 0.03 -18.84
CA GLN A 281 10.88 -0.41 -17.97
C GLN A 281 10.91 -1.91 -17.72
N GLY A 282 10.08 -2.38 -16.76
CA GLY A 282 9.86 -3.80 -16.50
C GLY A 282 10.76 -4.40 -15.44
N PHE A 283 11.53 -3.59 -14.72
CA PHE A 283 12.21 -4.01 -13.48
C PHE A 283 11.28 -3.82 -12.27
N SER A 284 11.63 -4.45 -11.12
CA SER A 284 10.82 -4.33 -9.91
C SER A 284 10.87 -2.93 -9.32
N PRO A 285 9.74 -2.37 -8.85
CA PRO A 285 9.73 -1.14 -8.04
C PRO A 285 10.61 -1.29 -6.80
N PHE A 286 11.18 -0.19 -6.33
CA PHE A 286 12.06 -0.15 -5.16
C PHE A 286 11.90 1.16 -4.37
N SER A 287 12.38 1.18 -3.13
CA SER A 287 12.36 2.39 -2.27
C SER A 287 13.78 2.77 -1.91
N ALA A 288 14.14 4.04 -2.10
CA ALA A 288 15.49 4.52 -1.81
C ALA A 288 15.54 6.03 -1.57
N ARG A 289 16.57 6.46 -0.83
CA ARG A 289 16.94 7.88 -0.73
C ARG A 289 17.93 8.29 -1.81
N TYR A 290 18.84 7.40 -2.19
CA TYR A 290 19.90 7.68 -3.17
C TYR A 290 19.75 6.76 -4.37
N LEU A 291 19.91 7.32 -5.56
CA LEU A 291 19.96 6.59 -6.82
C LEU A 291 21.27 6.95 -7.54
N ARG A 292 22.04 5.94 -7.94
CA ARG A 292 23.34 6.08 -8.60
C ARG A 292 23.29 5.55 -10.01
N LEU A 293 23.76 6.36 -10.96
CA LEU A 293 24.04 5.98 -12.33
C LEU A 293 25.55 6.03 -12.55
N GLY A 294 26.17 4.90 -12.84
CA GLY A 294 27.60 4.79 -13.15
C GLY A 294 27.84 4.46 -14.61
N VAL A 295 28.87 5.04 -15.21
CA VAL A 295 29.35 4.73 -16.56
C VAL A 295 30.32 3.56 -16.48
N ILE A 296 29.93 2.37 -16.92
CA ILE A 296 30.72 1.16 -16.77
C ILE A 296 31.64 0.90 -17.97
N ALA A 297 31.15 1.19 -19.18
CA ALA A 297 31.91 0.95 -20.38
C ALA A 297 31.53 1.92 -21.51
N LEU A 298 32.49 2.17 -22.41
CA LEU A 298 32.31 2.89 -23.66
C LEU A 298 32.39 1.92 -24.85
N HIS A 299 31.76 2.28 -25.96
CA HIS A 299 31.90 1.53 -27.20
C HIS A 299 33.30 1.63 -27.74
N SER A 300 33.85 0.50 -28.25
CA SER A 300 35.16 0.45 -28.88
C SER A 300 35.22 1.27 -30.17
N GLY A 301 36.33 1.96 -30.41
CA GLY A 301 36.57 2.77 -31.60
C GLY A 301 36.38 4.29 -31.39
N ARG A 302 36.13 4.71 -30.16
CA ARG A 302 36.09 6.13 -29.76
C ARG A 302 36.97 6.37 -28.54
N PRO A 303 38.30 6.23 -28.65
CA PRO A 303 39.18 6.09 -27.49
C PRO A 303 39.62 7.39 -26.84
N ASN A 304 39.25 8.54 -27.34
CA ASN A 304 39.82 9.80 -26.86
C ASN A 304 38.82 10.70 -26.14
N ASP A 305 37.65 10.17 -25.75
CA ASP A 305 36.56 11.08 -25.61
C ASP A 305 35.78 10.89 -24.31
N ASN A 306 35.17 11.94 -23.84
CA ASN A 306 34.47 12.02 -22.57
C ASN A 306 33.16 11.25 -22.63
N ALA A 307 32.78 10.60 -21.55
CA ALA A 307 31.46 9.99 -21.44
C ALA A 307 30.40 11.05 -21.17
N GLY A 308 29.39 11.14 -22.02
CA GLY A 308 28.30 12.12 -21.85
C GLY A 308 27.00 11.49 -21.35
N ILE A 309 26.58 11.86 -20.14
CA ILE A 309 25.25 11.53 -19.62
C ILE A 309 24.29 12.68 -19.95
N ALA A 310 23.29 12.41 -20.76
CA ALA A 310 22.35 13.43 -21.21
C ALA A 310 21.06 13.48 -20.39
N SER A 311 20.63 12.38 -19.80
CA SER A 311 19.44 12.30 -18.95
C SER A 311 19.54 11.17 -17.95
N PHE A 312 19.02 11.39 -16.75
CA PHE A 312 18.83 10.38 -15.73
C PHE A 312 17.62 10.76 -14.88
N GLN A 313 16.44 10.20 -15.22
CA GLN A 313 15.19 10.50 -14.53
C GLN A 313 14.52 9.22 -14.07
N PRO A 314 14.41 9.00 -12.76
CA PRO A 314 13.57 7.95 -12.22
C PRO A 314 12.10 8.36 -12.26
N PHE A 315 11.21 7.37 -12.26
CA PHE A 315 9.77 7.56 -12.19
C PHE A 315 9.25 7.17 -10.81
N ILE A 316 8.39 8.01 -10.26
CA ILE A 316 7.63 7.72 -9.05
C ILE A 316 6.19 7.38 -9.42
N PRO A 317 5.52 6.52 -8.63
CA PRO A 317 4.10 6.28 -8.82
C PRO A 317 3.29 7.53 -8.49
N ASN A 318 2.38 7.87 -9.38
CA ASN A 318 1.41 8.94 -9.17
C ASN A 318 0.07 8.30 -8.79
N TYR A 319 -0.54 8.80 -7.73
CA TYR A 319 -1.78 8.28 -7.19
C TYR A 319 -2.88 9.34 -7.27
N THR A 320 -4.09 8.90 -7.55
CA THR A 320 -5.29 9.72 -7.53
C THR A 320 -6.14 9.36 -6.32
N THR A 321 -6.47 10.35 -5.51
CA THR A 321 -7.44 10.18 -4.43
C THR A 321 -8.84 10.44 -4.99
N ASN A 322 -9.69 9.41 -5.00
CA ASN A 322 -11.08 9.53 -5.41
C ASN A 322 -11.93 9.98 -4.22
N ALA A 323 -12.81 10.96 -4.45
CA ALA A 323 -13.69 11.49 -3.40
C ALA A 323 -14.63 10.40 -2.83
N THR A 324 -14.98 9.43 -3.66
CA THR A 324 -15.81 8.27 -3.29
C THR A 324 -15.21 7.01 -3.89
N GLY A 325 -15.36 5.90 -3.16
CA GLY A 325 -14.97 4.58 -3.63
C GLY A 325 -15.66 3.50 -2.82
N ASN A 326 -15.65 2.27 -3.28
CA ASN A 326 -16.16 1.15 -2.51
C ASN A 326 -15.52 -0.16 -2.95
N PHE A 327 -15.55 -1.14 -2.05
CA PHE A 327 -15.18 -2.51 -2.37
C PHE A 327 -16.15 -3.49 -1.69
N THR A 328 -16.31 -4.66 -2.30
CA THR A 328 -17.23 -5.70 -1.85
C THR A 328 -16.48 -7.02 -1.75
N SER A 329 -16.73 -7.75 -0.67
CA SER A 329 -16.14 -9.08 -0.46
C SER A 329 -16.59 -10.11 -1.50
N ASN A 330 -15.84 -11.18 -1.62
CA ASN A 330 -16.30 -12.44 -2.19
C ASN A 330 -17.50 -12.98 -1.40
N ASN A 331 -18.19 -13.97 -1.96
CA ASN A 331 -19.25 -14.69 -1.24
C ASN A 331 -18.62 -15.49 -0.09
N ILE A 332 -19.16 -15.27 1.11
CA ILE A 332 -18.81 -15.99 2.33
C ILE A 332 -19.95 -16.95 2.60
N THR A 333 -19.68 -18.26 2.56
CA THR A 333 -20.73 -19.26 2.70
C THR A 333 -20.97 -19.58 4.16
N SER A 334 -22.24 -19.49 4.59
CA SER A 334 -22.72 -20.03 5.88
C SER A 334 -23.39 -21.37 5.68
N SER A 335 -23.26 -22.26 6.66
CA SER A 335 -23.93 -23.58 6.67
C SER A 335 -25.41 -23.48 6.99
N SER A 336 -25.91 -22.39 7.52
CA SER A 336 -27.29 -22.09 7.87
C SER A 336 -27.74 -20.73 7.35
N SER A 337 -29.05 -20.55 7.25
CA SER A 337 -29.62 -19.24 6.86
C SER A 337 -29.38 -18.21 7.98
N ILE A 338 -28.76 -17.10 7.64
CA ILE A 338 -28.42 -16.00 8.53
C ILE A 338 -29.36 -14.84 8.30
N SER A 339 -29.95 -14.30 9.35
CA SER A 339 -30.84 -13.12 9.34
C SER A 339 -30.34 -11.96 10.21
N SER A 340 -29.23 -12.18 10.95
CA SER A 340 -28.57 -11.18 11.76
C SER A 340 -27.06 -11.30 11.59
N MET A 341 -26.36 -10.19 11.45
CA MET A 341 -24.92 -10.13 11.25
C MET A 341 -24.28 -9.07 12.14
N GLY A 342 -23.06 -9.32 12.58
CA GLY A 342 -22.19 -8.34 13.19
C GLY A 342 -20.92 -8.15 12.38
N ALA A 343 -20.20 -7.08 12.67
CA ALA A 343 -18.88 -6.84 12.11
C ALA A 343 -18.01 -5.99 13.02
N ILE A 344 -16.71 -6.24 12.95
CA ILE A 344 -15.68 -5.30 13.41
C ILE A 344 -14.85 -4.90 12.20
N ILE A 345 -14.57 -3.61 12.07
CA ILE A 345 -13.60 -3.09 11.12
C ILE A 345 -12.44 -2.45 11.85
N THR A 346 -11.23 -2.61 11.31
CA THR A 346 -10.07 -1.83 11.71
C THR A 346 -9.75 -0.82 10.62
N TYR A 347 -9.48 0.42 11.03
CA TYR A 347 -9.26 1.52 10.08
C TYR A 347 -8.25 2.54 10.61
N GLN A 348 -7.72 3.34 9.71
CA GLN A 348 -6.73 4.37 10.01
C GLN A 348 -7.15 5.70 9.37
N ASP A 349 -7.07 6.78 10.13
CA ASP A 349 -7.07 8.14 9.62
C ASP A 349 -5.66 8.45 9.10
N HIS A 350 -5.38 8.06 7.86
CA HIS A 350 -4.05 8.27 7.28
C HIS A 350 -3.79 9.76 7.03
N LYS A 351 -4.82 10.46 6.53
CA LYS A 351 -4.82 11.91 6.39
C LYS A 351 -6.15 12.47 6.89
N GLY A 352 -6.08 13.56 7.62
CA GLY A 352 -7.26 14.22 8.19
C GLY A 352 -8.01 13.33 9.18
N THR A 353 -9.29 13.60 9.39
CA THR A 353 -10.18 12.81 10.26
C THR A 353 -11.34 12.27 9.42
N ASN A 354 -11.63 10.99 9.54
CA ASN A 354 -12.69 10.31 8.83
C ASN A 354 -13.80 9.89 9.79
N ALA A 355 -15.03 10.38 9.53
CA ALA A 355 -16.18 10.09 10.36
C ALA A 355 -16.82 8.75 9.99
N LEU A 356 -17.05 7.89 10.99
CA LEU A 356 -17.84 6.68 10.82
C LEU A 356 -19.27 7.03 10.37
N ASN A 357 -19.86 6.15 9.57
CA ASN A 357 -21.21 6.28 9.02
C ASN A 357 -21.42 7.46 8.03
N THR A 358 -20.36 8.18 7.74
CA THR A 358 -20.38 9.28 6.76
C THR A 358 -19.24 9.12 5.76
N ASP A 359 -17.99 9.08 6.23
CA ASP A 359 -16.81 8.95 5.38
C ASP A 359 -16.41 7.49 5.18
N ILE A 360 -16.73 6.65 6.18
CA ILE A 360 -16.58 5.19 6.16
C ILE A 360 -17.98 4.60 6.43
N VAL A 361 -18.52 3.88 5.46
CA VAL A 361 -19.83 3.26 5.54
C VAL A 361 -19.71 1.76 5.29
N LEU A 362 -20.22 0.96 6.24
CA LEU A 362 -20.30 -0.49 6.12
C LEU A 362 -21.73 -0.91 5.76
N GLN A 363 -21.86 -1.85 4.86
CA GLN A 363 -23.11 -2.52 4.52
C GLN A 363 -22.90 -4.03 4.57
N LEU A 364 -23.90 -4.75 5.07
CA LEU A 364 -23.90 -6.22 5.18
C LEU A 364 -25.06 -6.83 4.41
N SER A 365 -24.86 -8.03 3.89
CA SER A 365 -25.83 -8.82 3.15
C SER A 365 -25.67 -10.30 3.47
N ALA A 366 -26.77 -11.04 3.59
CA ALA A 366 -26.72 -12.50 3.70
C ALA A 366 -27.31 -13.22 2.46
N ASP A 367 -27.77 -12.48 1.46
CA ASP A 367 -28.43 -12.99 0.24
C ASP A 367 -27.56 -12.79 -1.04
N GLY A 368 -26.25 -12.85 -0.88
CA GLY A 368 -25.28 -12.75 -1.99
C GLY A 368 -25.08 -11.33 -2.52
N GLY A 369 -25.52 -10.32 -1.78
CA GLY A 369 -25.41 -8.92 -2.17
C GLY A 369 -26.62 -8.40 -2.96
N SER A 370 -27.71 -9.17 -3.03
CA SER A 370 -28.96 -8.72 -3.65
C SER A 370 -29.61 -7.59 -2.83
N ASN A 371 -29.52 -7.70 -1.50
CA ASN A 371 -29.94 -6.65 -0.56
C ASN A 371 -28.83 -6.37 0.43
N PHE A 372 -28.36 -5.13 0.47
CA PHE A 372 -27.42 -4.64 1.48
C PHE A 372 -28.14 -3.80 2.52
N THR A 373 -27.89 -4.10 3.80
CA THR A 373 -28.35 -3.27 4.93
C THR A 373 -27.18 -2.43 5.43
N THR A 374 -27.39 -1.12 5.56
CA THR A 374 -26.38 -0.18 6.07
C THR A 374 -26.24 -0.35 7.58
N ALA A 375 -25.04 -0.56 8.04
CA ALA A 375 -24.71 -0.67 9.45
C ALA A 375 -24.54 0.72 10.09
N THR A 376 -24.91 0.84 11.36
CA THR A 376 -24.50 1.96 12.20
C THR A 376 -23.28 1.55 13.01
N LEU A 377 -22.11 1.99 12.56
CA LEU A 377 -20.83 1.70 13.22
C LEU A 377 -20.69 2.51 14.50
N THR A 378 -20.25 1.85 15.57
CA THR A 378 -19.90 2.44 16.86
C THR A 378 -18.42 2.22 17.13
N ALA A 379 -17.72 3.29 17.53
CA ALA A 379 -16.29 3.20 17.85
C ALA A 379 -16.01 2.25 19.02
N LEU A 380 -14.92 1.53 18.93
CA LEU A 380 -14.29 0.73 19.98
C LEU A 380 -12.97 1.39 20.40
N PRO A 381 -12.35 0.96 21.51
CA PRO A 381 -10.95 1.30 21.80
C PRO A 381 -10.04 0.95 20.63
N ASP A 382 -8.95 1.71 20.46
CA ASP A 382 -8.02 1.53 19.37
C ASP A 382 -7.45 0.09 19.32
N PHE A 383 -7.33 -0.43 18.10
CA PHE A 383 -6.72 -1.74 17.85
C PHE A 383 -5.23 -1.74 18.21
N SER A 384 -4.54 -0.70 17.76
CA SER A 384 -3.14 -0.40 18.08
C SER A 384 -2.88 1.07 17.83
N THR A 385 -1.67 1.55 18.12
CA THR A 385 -1.29 2.94 17.85
C THR A 385 -1.58 3.35 16.42
N GLY A 386 -2.48 4.32 16.24
CA GLY A 386 -2.87 4.86 14.93
C GLY A 386 -3.85 3.98 14.14
N ILE A 387 -4.27 2.82 14.66
CA ILE A 387 -5.30 1.97 14.05
C ILE A 387 -6.51 1.91 14.99
N LYS A 388 -7.62 2.43 14.52
CA LYS A 388 -8.90 2.50 15.20
C LYS A 388 -9.74 1.27 14.93
N MET A 389 -10.75 1.04 15.77
CA MET A 389 -11.78 0.02 15.56
C MET A 389 -13.17 0.59 15.60
N ALA A 390 -14.08 -0.04 14.86
CA ALA A 390 -15.51 0.20 14.97
C ALA A 390 -16.28 -1.11 14.79
N LYS A 391 -17.45 -1.19 15.41
CA LYS A 391 -18.31 -2.37 15.40
C LYS A 391 -19.73 -2.07 14.98
N VAL A 392 -20.41 -3.10 14.54
CA VAL A 392 -21.88 -3.25 14.54
C VAL A 392 -22.20 -4.64 15.06
N ASN A 393 -23.22 -4.75 15.89
CA ASN A 393 -23.75 -6.01 16.38
C ASN A 393 -25.23 -6.16 15.97
N ASP A 394 -25.68 -7.38 15.81
CA ASP A 394 -27.10 -7.77 15.61
C ASP A 394 -27.81 -6.99 14.49
N LEU A 395 -27.10 -6.65 13.42
CA LEU A 395 -27.71 -6.00 12.26
C LEU A 395 -28.65 -6.98 11.55
N SER A 396 -29.94 -6.67 11.55
CA SER A 396 -30.94 -7.46 10.80
C SER A 396 -30.68 -7.32 9.30
N VAL A 397 -30.59 -8.45 8.60
CA VAL A 397 -30.38 -8.54 7.15
C VAL A 397 -31.41 -9.44 6.50
N THR A 398 -31.59 -9.33 5.20
CA THR A 398 -32.39 -10.31 4.43
C THR A 398 -31.74 -11.68 4.56
N ALA A 399 -32.53 -12.67 5.03
CA ALA A 399 -32.03 -13.99 5.36
C ALA A 399 -31.44 -14.72 4.14
N GLY A 400 -30.29 -15.37 4.35
CA GLY A 400 -29.62 -16.12 3.31
C GLY A 400 -28.39 -16.87 3.82
N THR A 401 -27.70 -17.58 2.93
CA THR A 401 -26.50 -18.38 3.22
C THR A 401 -25.26 -17.88 2.50
N SER A 402 -25.37 -16.81 1.72
CA SER A 402 -24.27 -16.20 0.95
C SER A 402 -24.02 -14.80 1.47
N LEU A 403 -23.05 -14.68 2.37
CA LEU A 403 -22.78 -13.44 3.08
C LEU A 403 -21.83 -12.56 2.29
N LYS A 404 -22.02 -11.25 2.41
CA LYS A 404 -21.11 -10.23 1.86
C LYS A 404 -21.04 -9.04 2.77
N TYR A 405 -19.88 -8.38 2.76
CA TYR A 405 -19.76 -7.01 3.22
C TYR A 405 -19.43 -6.08 2.04
N LYS A 406 -19.83 -4.82 2.18
CA LYS A 406 -19.43 -3.73 1.32
C LYS A 406 -18.97 -2.57 2.17
N LEU A 407 -17.78 -2.08 1.92
CA LEU A 407 -17.25 -0.87 2.53
C LEU A 407 -17.15 0.24 1.50
N SER A 408 -17.61 1.42 1.88
CA SER A 408 -17.63 2.60 1.02
C SER A 408 -16.91 3.75 1.68
N PHE A 409 -16.17 4.50 0.86
CA PHE A 409 -15.51 5.75 1.23
C PHE A 409 -16.28 6.93 0.65
N ALA A 410 -16.37 8.01 1.41
CA ALA A 410 -16.92 9.28 0.92
C ALA A 410 -16.09 10.46 1.45
N ASN A 411 -16.21 11.61 0.79
CA ASN A 411 -15.53 12.85 1.15
C ASN A 411 -14.00 12.73 1.24
N GLN A 412 -13.40 11.81 0.49
CA GLN A 412 -11.96 11.65 0.46
C GLN A 412 -11.30 12.69 -0.45
N SER A 413 -10.06 13.07 -0.15
CA SER A 413 -9.31 14.08 -0.88
C SER A 413 -7.81 13.93 -0.62
N ALA A 414 -6.99 14.75 -1.25
CA ALA A 414 -5.54 14.76 -1.00
C ALA A 414 -5.16 15.02 0.48
N SER A 415 -6.03 15.72 1.25
CA SER A 415 -5.85 16.01 2.68
C SER A 415 -6.70 15.13 3.61
N LYS A 416 -7.49 14.20 3.07
CA LYS A 416 -8.39 13.34 3.83
C LYS A 416 -8.40 11.93 3.23
N GLU A 417 -7.80 10.97 3.92
CA GLU A 417 -7.65 9.60 3.47
C GLU A 417 -7.91 8.62 4.60
N ALA A 418 -8.96 7.79 4.42
CA ALA A 418 -9.20 6.63 5.26
C ALA A 418 -8.55 5.38 4.65
N ARG A 419 -8.00 4.51 5.50
CA ARG A 419 -7.51 3.19 5.14
C ARG A 419 -8.22 2.13 5.97
N ILE A 420 -8.87 1.18 5.33
CA ILE A 420 -9.44 0.01 6.02
C ILE A 420 -8.35 -1.06 6.11
N ARG A 421 -8.08 -1.56 7.32
CA ARG A 421 -6.97 -2.47 7.63
C ARG A 421 -7.42 -3.91 7.87
N GLY A 422 -8.70 -4.12 8.10
CA GLY A 422 -9.25 -5.45 8.28
C GLY A 422 -10.75 -5.42 8.56
N VAL A 423 -11.39 -6.54 8.29
CA VAL A 423 -12.80 -6.80 8.54
C VAL A 423 -12.93 -8.15 9.23
N SER A 424 -13.74 -8.21 10.27
CA SER A 424 -14.24 -9.45 10.86
C SER A 424 -15.75 -9.42 10.82
N LEU A 425 -16.38 -10.41 10.21
CA LEU A 425 -17.83 -10.65 10.28
C LEU A 425 -18.15 -11.68 11.34
N GLN A 426 -19.30 -11.50 12.00
CA GLN A 426 -19.92 -12.49 12.89
C GLN A 426 -21.31 -12.83 12.33
N TYR A 427 -21.71 -14.13 12.38
CA TYR A 427 -22.97 -14.60 11.82
C TYR A 427 -23.41 -15.96 12.36
#